data_89916e70dc754b1ca6f5976b00af854a
#
_entry.id   89916e70dc754b1ca6f5976b00af854a
#
_cell.length_a   1.000
_cell.length_b   1.000
_cell.length_c   1.000
_cell.angle_alpha   90.00
_cell.angle_beta   90.00
_cell.angle_gamma   90.00
#
_symmetry.space_group_name_H-M   'P 1'
#
loop_
_entity.id
_entity.type
_entity.pdbx_description
1 polymer ?
#
loop_
_entity_poly.entity_id
_entity_poly.type
_entity_poly.pdbx_seq_one_letter_code
_entity_poly.pdbx_strand_id
1 'polypeptide(L)'
;MSIIKTRLRDFKLSGIYGSYEDRIKYAQDKSLSYEEFLEMLLEDEENNRKDNSFKKRYSKAKFPYCKKIEDFDFSFQPSIDKRLINDICTCSFVKEKKNVVFIGQPGTGKSHLSISIGIKALSKGYKVLFSQVNEMLQSLYFSKADNSYYQKLSYYLSPDLLILDELGFKKIPAYSADDFFEVISKRYEKGSIIITTNKGFESWGDIFADPVLASAIIDRVVHYSTVIKINGPSYRTKDIKVNGGDSK
;
A
#
# COMPACT_ATOMS: atom_id res chain seq x y z
N MET A 1 -27.21 31.66 -14.91
CA MET A 1 -26.11 31.02 -14.13
C MET A 1 -25.40 32.12 -13.38
N SER A 2 -25.17 32.00 -12.08
CA SER A 2 -24.50 33.07 -11.31
C SER A 2 -23.10 33.32 -11.84
N ILE A 3 -22.70 34.58 -11.99
CA ILE A 3 -21.35 35.00 -12.41
C ILE A 3 -20.28 34.34 -11.50
N ILE A 4 -20.60 34.18 -10.21
CA ILE A 4 -19.72 33.52 -9.24
C ILE A 4 -19.49 32.05 -9.63
N LYS A 5 -20.55 31.29 -9.97
CA LYS A 5 -20.42 29.89 -10.40
C LYS A 5 -19.50 29.73 -11.62
N THR A 6 -19.63 30.62 -12.59
CA THR A 6 -18.75 30.61 -13.76
C THR A 6 -17.30 30.80 -13.38
N ARG A 7 -17.00 31.84 -12.56
CA ARG A 7 -15.62 32.13 -12.10
C ARG A 7 -15.04 31.00 -11.25
N LEU A 8 -15.82 30.38 -10.34
CA LEU A 8 -15.36 29.26 -9.54
C LEU A 8 -14.95 28.06 -10.41
N ARG A 9 -15.68 27.82 -11.51
CA ARG A 9 -15.35 26.78 -12.48
C ARG A 9 -14.08 27.11 -13.25
N ASP A 10 -13.97 28.36 -13.73
CA ASP A 10 -12.80 28.80 -14.52
C ASP A 10 -11.52 28.74 -13.69
N PHE A 11 -11.59 29.07 -12.40
CA PHE A 11 -10.48 28.97 -11.45
C PHE A 11 -10.30 27.55 -10.89
N LYS A 12 -11.12 26.57 -11.31
CA LYS A 12 -11.05 25.16 -10.85
C LYS A 12 -11.20 25.03 -9.32
N LEU A 13 -12.03 25.88 -8.71
CA LEU A 13 -12.36 25.84 -7.28
C LEU A 13 -13.60 24.96 -7.06
N SER A 14 -13.44 23.65 -7.29
CA SER A 14 -14.55 22.71 -7.31
C SER A 14 -15.14 22.41 -5.94
N GLY A 15 -14.37 22.54 -4.87
CA GLY A 15 -14.85 22.43 -3.49
C GLY A 15 -15.80 23.58 -3.15
N ILE A 16 -15.35 24.80 -3.36
CA ILE A 16 -16.17 25.99 -3.16
C ILE A 16 -17.38 25.95 -4.08
N TYR A 17 -17.21 25.58 -5.35
CA TYR A 17 -18.32 25.48 -6.31
C TYR A 17 -19.45 24.58 -5.82
N GLY A 18 -19.12 23.48 -5.16
CA GLY A 18 -20.10 22.53 -4.64
C GLY A 18 -20.84 22.99 -3.39
N SER A 19 -20.22 23.83 -2.55
CA SER A 19 -20.74 24.15 -1.22
C SER A 19 -21.18 25.62 -1.04
N TYR A 20 -20.79 26.54 -1.92
CA TYR A 20 -20.87 27.97 -1.64
C TYR A 20 -22.31 28.48 -1.40
N GLU A 21 -23.35 27.92 -2.07
CA GLU A 21 -24.75 28.33 -1.86
C GLU A 21 -25.26 27.95 -0.47
N ASP A 22 -24.90 26.76 -0.01
CA ASP A 22 -25.26 26.26 1.33
C ASP A 22 -24.47 27.01 2.40
N ARG A 23 -23.21 27.34 2.10
CA ARG A 23 -22.35 28.14 3.00
C ARG A 23 -22.83 29.59 3.14
N ILE A 24 -23.38 30.21 2.07
CA ILE A 24 -24.01 31.54 2.15
C ILE A 24 -25.19 31.51 3.12
N LYS A 25 -26.09 30.53 2.95
CA LYS A 25 -27.26 30.40 3.85
C LYS A 25 -26.82 30.20 5.30
N TYR A 26 -25.89 29.29 5.52
CA TYR A 26 -25.33 29.02 6.85
C TYR A 26 -24.69 30.29 7.48
N ALA A 27 -23.91 31.05 6.72
CA ALA A 27 -23.28 32.26 7.21
C ALA A 27 -24.30 33.33 7.58
N GLN A 28 -25.37 33.47 6.80
CA GLN A 28 -26.50 34.38 7.10
C GLN A 28 -27.21 33.96 8.38
N ASP A 29 -27.55 32.67 8.53
CA ASP A 29 -28.26 32.15 9.70
C ASP A 29 -27.43 32.28 11.00
N LYS A 30 -26.12 32.17 10.90
CA LYS A 30 -25.19 32.25 12.03
C LYS A 30 -24.58 33.65 12.24
N SER A 31 -24.89 34.61 11.37
CA SER A 31 -24.31 35.96 11.39
C SER A 31 -22.77 35.96 11.41
N LEU A 32 -22.16 35.09 10.58
CA LEU A 32 -20.71 34.98 10.50
C LEU A 32 -20.09 36.26 9.95
N SER A 33 -18.86 36.55 10.38
CA SER A 33 -18.03 37.61 9.77
C SER A 33 -17.62 37.19 8.33
N TYR A 34 -17.20 38.17 7.54
CA TYR A 34 -16.70 37.92 6.18
C TYR A 34 -15.44 37.03 6.19
N GLU A 35 -14.60 37.14 7.20
CA GLU A 35 -13.40 36.32 7.36
C GLU A 35 -13.74 34.89 7.66
N GLU A 36 -14.62 34.61 8.62
CA GLU A 36 -15.10 33.26 8.94
C GLU A 36 -15.79 32.60 7.74
N PHE A 37 -16.57 33.35 6.98
CA PHE A 37 -17.18 32.83 5.75
C PHE A 37 -16.14 32.44 4.70
N LEU A 38 -15.12 33.28 4.49
CA LEU A 38 -14.06 33.00 3.54
C LEU A 38 -13.21 31.80 3.98
N GLU A 39 -12.87 31.72 5.26
CA GLU A 39 -12.11 30.59 5.83
C GLU A 39 -12.85 29.27 5.61
N MET A 40 -14.16 29.23 5.87
CA MET A 40 -15.00 28.06 5.65
C MET A 40 -15.03 27.62 4.19
N LEU A 41 -15.07 28.55 3.23
CA LEU A 41 -14.99 28.23 1.80
C LEU A 41 -13.63 27.68 1.39
N LEU A 42 -12.55 28.26 1.92
CA LEU A 42 -11.18 27.78 1.66
C LEU A 42 -10.97 26.37 2.25
N GLU A 43 -11.51 26.10 3.43
CA GLU A 43 -11.48 24.77 4.02
C GLU A 43 -12.22 23.73 3.16
N ASP A 44 -13.38 24.07 2.61
CA ASP A 44 -14.14 23.21 1.69
C ASP A 44 -13.29 22.88 0.42
N GLU A 45 -12.60 23.88 -0.13
CA GLU A 45 -11.73 23.67 -1.28
C GLU A 45 -10.51 22.80 -0.94
N GLU A 46 -9.88 23.04 0.21
CA GLU A 46 -8.74 22.27 0.67
C GLU A 46 -9.13 20.79 0.87
N ASN A 47 -10.25 20.54 1.54
CA ASN A 47 -10.76 19.19 1.78
C ASN A 47 -11.09 18.48 0.46
N ASN A 48 -11.76 19.16 -0.47
CA ASN A 48 -12.05 18.61 -1.79
C ASN A 48 -10.77 18.30 -2.60
N ARG A 49 -9.75 19.15 -2.52
CA ARG A 49 -8.44 18.87 -3.16
C ARG A 49 -7.72 17.69 -2.54
N LYS A 50 -7.72 17.57 -1.20
CA LYS A 50 -7.16 16.43 -0.47
C LYS A 50 -7.85 15.13 -0.91
N ASP A 51 -9.18 15.12 -0.93
CA ASP A 51 -9.99 13.96 -1.33
C ASP A 51 -9.73 13.55 -2.79
N ASN A 52 -9.76 14.50 -3.70
CA ASN A 52 -9.50 14.24 -5.12
C ASN A 52 -8.07 13.74 -5.35
N SER A 53 -7.10 14.29 -4.64
CA SER A 53 -5.72 13.85 -4.70
C SER A 53 -5.57 12.43 -4.13
N PHE A 54 -6.23 12.12 -3.02
CA PHE A 54 -6.27 10.77 -2.45
C PHE A 54 -6.91 9.77 -3.43
N LYS A 55 -8.10 10.08 -3.99
CA LYS A 55 -8.77 9.23 -4.98
C LYS A 55 -7.87 8.93 -6.19
N LYS A 56 -7.16 9.93 -6.71
CA LYS A 56 -6.21 9.75 -7.82
C LYS A 56 -5.04 8.84 -7.44
N ARG A 57 -4.45 9.00 -6.25
CA ARG A 57 -3.37 8.13 -5.76
C ARG A 57 -3.88 6.71 -5.50
N TYR A 58 -5.08 6.57 -4.90
CA TYR A 58 -5.69 5.26 -4.63
C TYR A 58 -5.92 4.46 -5.91
N SER A 59 -6.48 5.07 -6.94
CA SER A 59 -6.66 4.42 -8.26
C SER A 59 -5.34 3.94 -8.88
N LYS A 60 -4.25 4.71 -8.70
CA LYS A 60 -2.92 4.36 -9.20
C LYS A 60 -2.22 3.28 -8.38
N ALA A 61 -2.59 3.10 -7.12
CA ALA A 61 -1.97 2.13 -6.24
C ALA A 61 -2.27 0.68 -6.59
N LYS A 62 -3.33 0.39 -7.38
CA LYS A 62 -3.68 -0.94 -7.87
C LYS A 62 -3.97 -1.96 -6.78
N PHE A 63 -4.53 -1.53 -5.64
CA PHE A 63 -4.98 -2.47 -4.62
C PHE A 63 -6.08 -3.40 -5.16
N PRO A 64 -6.00 -4.72 -4.91
CA PRO A 64 -7.01 -5.68 -5.38
C PRO A 64 -8.36 -5.50 -4.64
N TYR A 65 -8.32 -4.98 -3.42
CA TYR A 65 -9.47 -4.67 -2.57
C TYR A 65 -9.12 -3.60 -1.53
N CYS A 66 -10.14 -2.98 -0.94
CA CYS A 66 -9.96 -2.05 0.17
C CYS A 66 -9.95 -2.83 1.50
N LYS A 67 -8.91 -2.64 2.30
CA LYS A 67 -8.80 -3.18 3.67
C LYS A 67 -8.29 -2.08 4.59
N LYS A 68 -9.06 -1.77 5.63
CA LYS A 68 -8.68 -0.80 6.64
C LYS A 68 -8.01 -1.49 7.81
N ILE A 69 -7.13 -0.78 8.51
CA ILE A 69 -6.46 -1.33 9.69
C ILE A 69 -7.45 -1.55 10.84
N GLU A 70 -8.50 -0.74 10.88
CA GLU A 70 -9.57 -0.82 11.85
C GLU A 70 -10.38 -2.12 11.73
N ASP A 71 -10.41 -2.73 10.53
CA ASP A 71 -11.10 -4.00 10.25
C ASP A 71 -10.25 -5.23 10.60
N PHE A 72 -9.00 -5.04 11.06
CA PHE A 72 -8.12 -6.15 11.39
C PHE A 72 -8.36 -6.65 12.82
N ASP A 73 -8.69 -7.94 12.94
CA ASP A 73 -8.92 -8.60 14.23
C ASP A 73 -7.61 -9.01 14.90
N PHE A 74 -7.03 -8.12 15.69
CA PHE A 74 -5.81 -8.38 16.46
C PHE A 74 -6.02 -9.44 17.54
N SER A 75 -7.25 -9.67 18.04
CA SER A 75 -7.54 -10.68 19.04
C SER A 75 -7.42 -12.09 18.47
N PHE A 76 -7.73 -12.24 17.18
CA PHE A 76 -7.54 -13.50 16.46
C PHE A 76 -6.07 -13.79 16.12
N GLN A 77 -5.22 -12.76 16.07
CA GLN A 77 -3.79 -12.89 15.78
C GLN A 77 -2.93 -12.30 16.91
N PRO A 78 -2.90 -12.93 18.09
CA PRO A 78 -2.23 -12.38 19.29
C PRO A 78 -0.71 -12.32 19.15
N SER A 79 -0.12 -12.99 18.16
CA SER A 79 1.31 -12.91 17.85
C SER A 79 1.74 -11.57 17.26
N ILE A 80 0.78 -10.73 16.85
CA ILE A 80 1.07 -9.42 16.25
C ILE A 80 1.03 -8.35 17.34
N ASP A 81 2.14 -7.66 17.52
CA ASP A 81 2.16 -6.45 18.36
C ASP A 81 1.40 -5.31 17.67
N LYS A 82 0.22 -4.99 18.20
CA LYS A 82 -0.62 -3.89 17.75
C LYS A 82 0.10 -2.53 17.80
N ARG A 83 0.98 -2.32 18.79
CA ARG A 83 1.72 -1.05 18.94
C ARG A 83 2.70 -0.90 17.79
N LEU A 84 3.43 -1.97 17.45
CA LEU A 84 4.36 -1.98 16.31
C LEU A 84 3.61 -1.71 14.98
N ILE A 85 2.44 -2.32 14.77
CA ILE A 85 1.64 -2.05 13.57
C ILE A 85 1.17 -0.59 13.53
N ASN A 86 0.73 -0.03 14.65
CA ASN A 86 0.33 1.37 14.73
C ASN A 86 1.52 2.31 14.44
N ASP A 87 2.72 1.98 14.92
CA ASP A 87 3.93 2.74 14.60
C ASP A 87 4.23 2.70 13.10
N ILE A 88 4.18 1.52 12.48
CA ILE A 88 4.33 1.38 11.02
C ILE A 88 3.27 2.19 10.26
N CYS A 89 2.02 2.25 10.76
CA CYS A 89 0.94 3.07 10.18
C CYS A 89 1.22 4.58 10.27
N THR A 90 2.21 5.03 11.08
CA THR A 90 2.70 6.41 11.01
C THR A 90 3.43 6.70 9.70
N CYS A 91 3.85 5.66 8.97
CA CYS A 91 4.60 5.74 7.72
C CYS A 91 5.96 6.46 7.83
N SER A 92 6.54 6.57 9.05
CA SER A 92 7.90 7.10 9.25
C SER A 92 8.93 6.29 8.45
N PHE A 93 8.76 4.96 8.39
CA PHE A 93 9.61 4.05 7.62
C PHE A 93 9.68 4.42 6.12
N VAL A 94 8.61 4.98 5.54
CA VAL A 94 8.61 5.43 4.13
C VAL A 94 9.51 6.66 3.96
N LYS A 95 9.45 7.60 4.89
CA LYS A 95 10.34 8.77 4.91
C LYS A 95 11.80 8.35 5.07
N GLU A 96 12.05 7.36 5.91
CA GLU A 96 13.40 6.84 6.23
C GLU A 96 13.91 5.81 5.20
N LYS A 97 13.14 5.50 4.15
CA LYS A 97 13.48 4.50 3.11
C LYS A 97 13.72 3.09 3.67
N LYS A 98 13.07 2.76 4.79
CA LYS A 98 13.11 1.44 5.42
C LYS A 98 12.04 0.52 4.83
N ASN A 99 12.21 -0.79 5.07
CA ASN A 99 11.33 -1.83 4.56
C ASN A 99 10.49 -2.47 5.68
N VAL A 100 9.43 -3.18 5.30
CA VAL A 100 8.64 -4.03 6.20
C VAL A 100 8.48 -5.40 5.56
N VAL A 101 8.74 -6.46 6.32
CA VAL A 101 8.57 -7.84 5.83
C VAL A 101 7.58 -8.58 6.73
N PHE A 102 6.48 -9.03 6.16
CA PHE A 102 5.51 -9.89 6.83
C PHE A 102 5.76 -11.35 6.46
N ILE A 103 6.05 -12.19 7.47
CA ILE A 103 6.26 -13.62 7.30
C ILE A 103 5.17 -14.37 8.06
N GLY A 104 4.50 -15.35 7.45
CA GLY A 104 3.50 -16.18 8.12
C GLY A 104 2.70 -17.05 7.18
N GLN A 105 1.98 -18.02 7.72
CA GLN A 105 1.18 -18.96 6.95
C GLN A 105 0.09 -18.27 6.11
N PRO A 106 -0.41 -18.89 5.04
CA PRO A 106 -1.56 -18.36 4.29
C PRO A 106 -2.76 -18.07 5.20
N GLY A 107 -3.47 -16.97 4.92
CA GLY A 107 -4.67 -16.60 5.69
C GLY A 107 -4.41 -15.88 7.02
N THR A 108 -3.17 -15.62 7.43
CA THR A 108 -2.84 -14.94 8.70
C THR A 108 -2.99 -13.41 8.67
N GLY A 109 -3.39 -12.82 7.54
CA GLY A 109 -3.67 -11.39 7.44
C GLY A 109 -2.52 -10.51 6.91
N LYS A 110 -1.42 -11.08 6.40
CA LYS A 110 -0.27 -10.35 5.84
C LYS A 110 -0.68 -9.32 4.78
N SER A 111 -1.41 -9.77 3.75
CA SER A 111 -1.89 -8.89 2.66
C SER A 111 -2.88 -7.85 3.16
N HIS A 112 -3.71 -8.17 4.17
CA HIS A 112 -4.59 -7.20 4.82
C HIS A 112 -3.77 -6.06 5.44
N LEU A 113 -2.78 -6.39 6.27
CA LEU A 113 -1.92 -5.39 6.93
C LEU A 113 -1.13 -4.58 5.92
N SER A 114 -0.53 -5.21 4.90
CA SER A 114 0.25 -4.50 3.88
C SER A 114 -0.60 -3.49 3.09
N ILE A 115 -1.82 -3.87 2.71
CA ILE A 115 -2.76 -2.97 2.02
C ILE A 115 -3.22 -1.85 2.95
N SER A 116 -3.56 -2.15 4.22
CA SER A 116 -3.98 -1.15 5.20
C SER A 116 -2.90 -0.09 5.43
N ILE A 117 -1.64 -0.51 5.57
CA ILE A 117 -0.48 0.39 5.69
C ILE A 117 -0.31 1.22 4.41
N GLY A 118 -0.48 0.59 3.23
CA GLY A 118 -0.47 1.30 1.95
C GLY A 118 -1.54 2.39 1.85
N ILE A 119 -2.75 2.13 2.33
CA ILE A 119 -3.84 3.11 2.37
C ILE A 119 -3.50 4.27 3.34
N LYS A 120 -2.91 3.97 4.51
CA LYS A 120 -2.40 5.01 5.44
C LYS A 120 -1.31 5.85 4.79
N ALA A 121 -0.39 5.25 4.02
CA ALA A 121 0.64 5.97 3.27
C ALA A 121 0.03 6.89 2.19
N LEU A 122 -0.99 6.42 1.45
CA LEU A 122 -1.72 7.26 0.48
C LEU A 122 -2.38 8.49 1.16
N SER A 123 -2.98 8.31 2.34
CA SER A 123 -3.62 9.40 3.08
C SER A 123 -2.61 10.46 3.54
N LYS A 124 -1.35 10.07 3.73
CA LYS A 124 -0.23 10.96 4.05
C LYS A 124 0.44 11.58 2.80
N GLY A 125 -0.07 11.29 1.61
CA GLY A 125 0.41 11.90 0.37
C GLY A 125 1.43 11.08 -0.40
N TYR A 126 1.92 9.96 0.13
CA TYR A 126 2.88 9.09 -0.55
C TYR A 126 2.27 8.44 -1.80
N LYS A 127 3.10 8.17 -2.79
CA LYS A 127 2.76 7.34 -3.94
C LYS A 127 2.97 5.87 -3.57
N VAL A 128 1.94 5.05 -3.70
CA VAL A 128 1.98 3.62 -3.39
C VAL A 128 1.66 2.83 -4.64
N LEU A 129 2.34 1.71 -4.83
CA LEU A 129 2.01 0.71 -5.84
C LEU A 129 1.95 -0.67 -5.17
N PHE A 130 0.87 -1.38 -5.39
CA PHE A 130 0.71 -2.78 -5.03
C PHE A 130 0.89 -3.66 -6.26
N SER A 131 1.62 -4.75 -6.12
CA SER A 131 1.72 -5.80 -7.12
C SER A 131 1.97 -7.15 -6.44
N GLN A 132 1.38 -8.20 -6.97
CA GLN A 132 1.88 -9.54 -6.67
C GLN A 132 3.27 -9.72 -7.31
N VAL A 133 4.17 -10.43 -6.62
CA VAL A 133 5.55 -10.65 -7.13
C VAL A 133 5.52 -11.28 -8.51
N ASN A 134 4.69 -12.30 -8.71
CA ASN A 134 4.62 -12.99 -10.01
C ASN A 134 4.12 -12.09 -11.13
N GLU A 135 3.13 -11.21 -10.86
CA GLU A 135 2.61 -10.25 -11.85
C GLU A 135 3.67 -9.23 -12.24
N MET A 136 4.43 -8.73 -11.27
CA MET A 136 5.56 -7.83 -11.52
C MET A 136 6.58 -8.49 -12.44
N LEU A 137 7.02 -9.70 -12.09
CA LEU A 137 8.05 -10.42 -12.85
C LEU A 137 7.58 -10.78 -14.26
N GLN A 138 6.34 -11.25 -14.44
CA GLN A 138 5.77 -11.48 -15.75
C GLN A 138 5.72 -10.20 -16.59
N SER A 139 5.31 -9.09 -15.97
CA SER A 139 5.24 -7.79 -16.66
C SER A 139 6.61 -7.30 -17.10
N LEU A 140 7.66 -7.47 -16.29
CA LEU A 140 9.04 -7.16 -16.64
C LEU A 140 9.55 -8.09 -17.76
N TYR A 141 9.29 -9.39 -17.65
CA TYR A 141 9.71 -10.36 -18.66
C TYR A 141 9.12 -10.06 -20.02
N PHE A 142 7.79 -9.85 -20.12
CA PHE A 142 7.15 -9.54 -21.40
C PHE A 142 7.60 -8.20 -22.00
N SER A 143 7.94 -7.23 -21.14
CA SER A 143 8.43 -5.92 -21.62
C SER A 143 9.82 -5.97 -22.28
N LYS A 144 10.55 -7.08 -22.16
CA LYS A 144 11.80 -7.31 -22.90
C LYS A 144 11.57 -7.53 -24.39
N ALA A 145 10.42 -8.14 -24.75
CA ALA A 145 10.09 -8.47 -26.14
C ALA A 145 9.75 -7.23 -26.99
N ASP A 146 9.20 -6.18 -26.39
CA ASP A 146 8.81 -4.93 -27.06
C ASP A 146 9.73 -3.74 -26.74
N ASN A 147 10.89 -4.00 -26.13
CA ASN A 147 11.87 -3.00 -25.71
C ASN A 147 11.35 -1.96 -24.70
N SER A 148 10.26 -2.25 -23.98
CA SER A 148 9.70 -1.34 -22.96
C SER A 148 10.20 -1.63 -21.54
N TYR A 149 11.21 -2.50 -21.37
CA TYR A 149 11.73 -2.97 -20.09
C TYR A 149 12.06 -1.82 -19.12
N TYR A 150 12.85 -0.85 -19.56
CA TYR A 150 13.25 0.27 -18.70
C TYR A 150 12.08 1.16 -18.30
N GLN A 151 11.08 1.31 -19.18
CA GLN A 151 9.85 2.02 -18.84
C GLN A 151 9.05 1.26 -17.77
N LYS A 152 8.94 -0.06 -17.92
CA LYS A 152 8.25 -0.92 -16.96
C LYS A 152 9.00 -0.99 -15.63
N LEU A 153 10.31 -1.11 -15.66
CA LEU A 153 11.15 -1.06 -14.45
C LEU A 153 10.95 0.29 -13.72
N SER A 154 11.01 1.41 -14.44
CA SER A 154 10.75 2.75 -13.88
C SER A 154 9.38 2.86 -13.23
N TYR A 155 8.35 2.19 -13.76
CA TYR A 155 7.02 2.12 -13.15
C TYR A 155 7.06 1.50 -11.74
N TYR A 156 7.83 0.43 -11.51
CA TYR A 156 8.00 -0.18 -10.19
C TYR A 156 8.96 0.58 -9.28
N LEU A 157 9.84 1.40 -9.83
CA LEU A 157 10.80 2.20 -9.07
C LEU A 157 10.24 3.55 -8.60
N SER A 158 9.25 4.10 -9.32
CA SER A 158 8.73 5.46 -9.10
C SER A 158 7.89 5.69 -7.83
N PRO A 159 7.17 4.70 -7.25
CA PRO A 159 6.40 4.91 -6.03
C PRO A 159 7.31 5.07 -4.80
N ASP A 160 6.87 5.88 -3.83
CA ASP A 160 7.56 6.01 -2.53
C ASP A 160 7.53 4.69 -1.76
N LEU A 161 6.41 3.94 -1.86
CA LEU A 161 6.19 2.63 -1.26
C LEU A 161 5.74 1.62 -2.32
N LEU A 162 6.52 0.55 -2.50
CA LEU A 162 6.16 -0.61 -3.31
C LEU A 162 5.73 -1.76 -2.40
N ILE A 163 4.54 -2.31 -2.61
CA ILE A 163 4.05 -3.50 -1.91
C ILE A 163 4.16 -4.69 -2.84
N LEU A 164 4.99 -5.66 -2.44
CA LEU A 164 5.23 -6.92 -3.14
C LEU A 164 4.58 -8.06 -2.37
N ASP A 165 3.41 -8.49 -2.83
CA ASP A 165 2.62 -9.51 -2.17
C ASP A 165 2.92 -10.92 -2.70
N GLU A 166 2.82 -11.92 -1.82
CA GLU A 166 2.94 -13.34 -2.14
C GLU A 166 4.32 -13.80 -2.67
N LEU A 167 5.43 -13.26 -2.13
CA LEU A 167 6.75 -13.77 -2.44
C LEU A 167 6.90 -15.24 -1.96
N GLY A 168 7.34 -16.12 -2.87
CA GLY A 168 7.60 -17.54 -2.58
C GLY A 168 6.35 -18.43 -2.61
N PHE A 169 5.20 -17.91 -3.02
CA PHE A 169 4.02 -18.75 -3.29
C PHE A 169 4.27 -19.69 -4.50
N LYS A 170 4.98 -19.20 -5.50
CA LYS A 170 5.51 -19.99 -6.62
C LYS A 170 7.02 -19.80 -6.68
N LYS A 171 7.75 -20.81 -7.17
CA LYS A 171 9.17 -20.65 -7.51
C LYS A 171 9.32 -19.60 -8.59
N ILE A 172 10.32 -18.74 -8.44
CA ILE A 172 10.66 -17.73 -9.44
C ILE A 172 11.58 -18.38 -10.46
N PRO A 173 11.22 -18.36 -11.75
CA PRO A 173 12.11 -18.86 -12.80
C PRO A 173 13.45 -18.09 -12.79
N ALA A 174 14.56 -18.77 -13.06
CA ALA A 174 15.90 -18.18 -13.04
C ALA A 174 16.00 -16.92 -13.90
N TYR A 175 15.37 -16.91 -15.08
CA TYR A 175 15.36 -15.75 -15.98
C TYR A 175 14.63 -14.51 -15.43
N SER A 176 13.84 -14.66 -14.36
CA SER A 176 13.13 -13.57 -13.68
C SER A 176 13.73 -13.21 -12.33
N ALA A 177 14.62 -14.03 -11.80
CA ALA A 177 15.27 -13.78 -10.50
C ALA A 177 16.15 -12.52 -10.54
N ASP A 178 16.87 -12.31 -11.64
CA ASP A 178 17.65 -11.09 -11.89
C ASP A 178 16.78 -9.84 -11.93
N ASP A 179 15.59 -9.91 -12.52
CA ASP A 179 14.65 -8.78 -12.57
C ASP A 179 14.16 -8.41 -11.16
N PHE A 180 13.90 -9.41 -10.31
CA PHE A 180 13.56 -9.17 -8.91
C PHE A 180 14.72 -8.49 -8.18
N PHE A 181 15.94 -9.03 -8.34
CA PHE A 181 17.14 -8.45 -7.74
C PHE A 181 17.37 -7.01 -8.23
N GLU A 182 17.16 -6.72 -9.52
CA GLU A 182 17.31 -5.37 -10.05
C GLU A 182 16.32 -4.39 -9.40
N VAL A 183 15.05 -4.78 -9.23
CA VAL A 183 14.05 -3.96 -8.52
C VAL A 183 14.48 -3.70 -7.08
N ILE A 184 14.86 -4.73 -6.33
CA ILE A 184 15.31 -4.59 -4.93
C ILE A 184 16.54 -3.69 -4.84
N SER A 185 17.57 -3.95 -5.67
CA SER A 185 18.83 -3.20 -5.66
C SER A 185 18.66 -1.72 -6.03
N LYS A 186 17.81 -1.41 -7.01
CA LYS A 186 17.55 -0.02 -7.41
C LYS A 186 16.67 0.74 -6.42
N ARG A 187 15.87 0.03 -5.61
CA ARG A 187 15.08 0.63 -4.55
C ARG A 187 15.80 0.75 -3.22
N TYR A 188 16.89 -0.01 -3.04
CA TYR A 188 17.70 0.03 -1.81
C TYR A 188 18.10 1.48 -1.48
N GLU A 189 17.78 1.95 -0.27
CA GLU A 189 17.96 3.33 0.23
C GLU A 189 17.27 4.45 -0.57
N LYS A 190 16.48 4.12 -1.59
CA LYS A 190 15.80 5.10 -2.46
C LYS A 190 14.28 5.08 -2.31
N GLY A 191 13.70 3.95 -1.97
CA GLY A 191 12.28 3.80 -1.79
C GLY A 191 11.95 2.60 -0.91
N SER A 192 10.87 2.68 -0.14
CA SER A 192 10.46 1.63 0.79
C SER A 192 9.75 0.48 0.08
N ILE A 193 9.90 -0.71 0.64
CA ILE A 193 9.22 -1.92 0.17
C ILE A 193 8.49 -2.58 1.34
N ILE A 194 7.25 -3.03 1.11
CA ILE A 194 6.61 -4.02 1.96
C ILE A 194 6.60 -5.34 1.21
N ILE A 195 7.11 -6.39 1.83
CA ILE A 195 7.06 -7.75 1.27
C ILE A 195 6.17 -8.61 2.16
N THR A 196 5.29 -9.41 1.55
CA THR A 196 4.60 -10.49 2.24
C THR A 196 5.06 -11.84 1.72
N THR A 197 5.30 -12.77 2.62
CA THR A 197 5.78 -14.12 2.27
C THR A 197 5.25 -15.17 3.25
N ASN A 198 5.11 -16.39 2.78
CA ASN A 198 4.83 -17.55 3.63
C ASN A 198 6.11 -18.37 3.93
N LYS A 199 7.26 -17.94 3.43
CA LYS A 199 8.57 -18.58 3.60
C LYS A 199 9.48 -17.75 4.47
N GLY A 200 10.19 -18.38 5.40
CA GLY A 200 11.28 -17.73 6.11
C GLY A 200 12.46 -17.45 5.17
N PHE A 201 13.38 -16.60 5.61
CA PHE A 201 14.56 -16.21 4.80
C PHE A 201 15.45 -17.41 4.43
N GLU A 202 15.50 -18.44 5.29
CA GLU A 202 16.21 -19.69 5.07
C GLU A 202 15.76 -20.44 3.81
N SER A 203 14.51 -20.22 3.40
CA SER A 203 13.92 -20.86 2.22
C SER A 203 14.00 -20.01 0.95
N TRP A 204 14.61 -18.82 0.99
CA TRP A 204 14.64 -17.94 -0.19
C TRP A 204 15.59 -18.45 -1.27
N GLY A 205 16.62 -19.23 -0.90
CA GLY A 205 17.45 -19.94 -1.87
C GLY A 205 16.62 -20.83 -2.81
N ASP A 206 15.63 -21.52 -2.27
CA ASP A 206 14.73 -22.36 -3.06
C ASP A 206 13.77 -21.57 -3.94
N ILE A 207 13.37 -20.36 -3.48
CA ILE A 207 12.47 -19.47 -4.24
C ILE A 207 13.13 -18.99 -5.52
N PHE A 208 14.40 -18.54 -5.40
CA PHE A 208 15.16 -17.95 -6.51
C PHE A 208 15.99 -18.96 -7.30
N ALA A 209 16.04 -20.22 -6.84
CA ALA A 209 16.89 -21.30 -7.40
C ALA A 209 18.38 -20.92 -7.49
N ASP A 210 18.81 -19.90 -6.76
CA ASP A 210 20.18 -19.42 -6.66
C ASP A 210 20.43 -18.89 -5.23
N PRO A 211 21.21 -19.64 -4.41
CA PRO A 211 21.50 -19.22 -3.04
C PRO A 211 22.32 -17.93 -2.93
N VAL A 212 23.20 -17.65 -3.90
CA VAL A 212 24.03 -16.43 -3.89
C VAL A 212 23.17 -15.22 -4.17
N LEU A 213 22.33 -15.29 -5.19
CA LEU A 213 21.37 -14.23 -5.52
C LEU A 213 20.36 -14.00 -4.38
N ALA A 214 19.85 -15.10 -3.79
CA ALA A 214 18.97 -15.03 -2.63
C ALA A 214 19.62 -14.32 -1.44
N SER A 215 20.88 -14.63 -1.13
CA SER A 215 21.65 -13.96 -0.07
C SER A 215 21.80 -12.47 -0.34
N ALA A 216 22.10 -12.08 -1.56
CA ALA A 216 22.23 -10.67 -1.95
C ALA A 216 20.90 -9.90 -1.91
N ILE A 217 19.77 -10.57 -2.18
CA ILE A 217 18.43 -10.00 -2.03
C ILE A 217 18.09 -9.82 -0.56
N ILE A 218 18.31 -10.86 0.26
CA ILE A 218 18.03 -10.84 1.70
C ILE A 218 18.81 -9.72 2.37
N ASP A 219 20.11 -9.60 2.09
CA ASP A 219 20.96 -8.55 2.65
C ASP A 219 20.34 -7.17 2.44
N ARG A 220 19.94 -6.84 1.21
CA ARG A 220 19.34 -5.54 0.89
C ARG A 220 17.93 -5.33 1.47
N VAL A 221 17.14 -6.39 1.52
CA VAL A 221 15.78 -6.31 2.06
C VAL A 221 15.81 -6.14 3.57
N VAL A 222 16.67 -6.90 4.28
CA VAL A 222 16.65 -7.00 5.74
C VAL A 222 17.43 -5.88 6.40
N HIS A 223 18.47 -5.36 5.77
CA HIS A 223 19.39 -4.38 6.34
C HIS A 223 18.68 -3.20 7.04
N TYR A 224 17.62 -2.67 6.42
CA TYR A 224 16.81 -1.59 7.00
C TYR A 224 15.33 -2.01 7.07
N SER A 225 15.02 -3.19 7.65
CA SER A 225 13.66 -3.66 7.70
C SER A 225 13.14 -3.94 9.10
N THR A 226 11.83 -3.74 9.25
CA THR A 226 11.06 -4.30 10.36
C THR A 226 10.46 -5.62 9.89
N VAL A 227 10.89 -6.73 10.51
CA VAL A 227 10.39 -8.08 10.19
C VAL A 227 9.31 -8.48 11.18
N ILE A 228 8.13 -8.83 10.69
CA ILE A 228 6.98 -9.22 11.49
C ILE A 228 6.61 -10.65 11.15
N LYS A 229 6.81 -11.56 12.12
CA LYS A 229 6.39 -12.96 12.01
C LYS A 229 4.99 -13.10 12.59
N ILE A 230 4.05 -13.61 11.79
CA ILE A 230 2.67 -13.85 12.19
C ILE A 230 2.47 -15.35 12.37
N ASN A 231 2.39 -15.77 13.63
CA ASN A 231 2.18 -17.15 14.02
C ASN A 231 0.74 -17.29 14.54
N GLY A 232 -0.12 -17.87 13.72
CA GLY A 232 -1.53 -18.05 14.11
C GLY A 232 -2.32 -18.80 13.05
N PRO A 233 -3.57 -19.15 13.36
CA PRO A 233 -4.46 -19.85 12.44
C PRO A 233 -4.86 -18.97 11.26
N SER A 234 -5.35 -19.61 10.20
CA SER A 234 -5.90 -18.91 9.05
C SER A 234 -7.25 -18.26 9.41
N TYR A 235 -7.36 -16.93 9.21
CA TYR A 235 -8.64 -16.24 9.34
C TYR A 235 -9.69 -16.71 8.32
N ARG A 236 -9.26 -17.22 7.16
CA ARG A 236 -10.15 -17.75 6.11
C ARG A 236 -10.90 -19.01 6.53
N THR A 237 -10.37 -19.72 7.52
CA THR A 237 -10.97 -20.97 8.06
C THR A 237 -11.63 -20.77 9.43
N LYS A 238 -11.74 -19.52 9.91
CA LYS A 238 -12.28 -19.20 11.23
C LYS A 238 -13.66 -19.81 11.50
N ASP A 239 -14.51 -19.80 10.47
CA ASP A 239 -15.91 -20.23 10.58
C ASP A 239 -16.14 -21.67 10.05
N ILE A 240 -15.08 -22.37 9.61
CA ILE A 240 -15.18 -23.76 9.15
C ILE A 240 -15.26 -24.65 10.37
N LYS A 241 -16.48 -25.09 10.75
CA LYS A 241 -16.68 -26.18 11.69
C LYS A 241 -16.24 -27.47 11.01
N VAL A 242 -15.09 -28.02 11.39
CA VAL A 242 -14.75 -29.40 11.03
C VAL A 242 -15.71 -30.29 11.85
N ASN A 243 -16.76 -30.80 11.22
CA ASN A 243 -17.54 -31.88 11.78
C ASN A 243 -16.61 -33.10 11.84
N GLY A 244 -15.90 -33.25 12.95
CA GLY A 244 -15.17 -34.49 13.26
C GLY A 244 -16.20 -35.56 13.50
N GLY A 245 -16.36 -36.47 12.54
CA GLY A 245 -17.03 -37.75 12.79
C GLY A 245 -16.21 -38.52 13.82
N ASP A 246 -16.81 -38.80 14.96
CA ASP A 246 -16.35 -39.82 15.89
C ASP A 246 -16.27 -41.14 15.10
N SER A 247 -15.06 -41.57 14.84
CA SER A 247 -14.82 -42.94 14.43
C SER A 247 -14.52 -43.74 15.70
N LYS A 248 -15.48 -44.59 16.03
CA LYS A 248 -15.34 -45.66 17.05
C LYS A 248 -14.14 -46.54 16.78
#